data_03309c848c117122d3aa63f99cdc2996
#
_entry.id   03309c848c117122d3aa63f99cdc2996
#
_cell.length_a   1.000
_cell.length_b   1.000
_cell.length_c   1.000
_cell.angle_alpha   90.00
_cell.angle_beta   90.00
_cell.angle_gamma   90.00
#
_symmetry.space_group_name_H-M   'P 1'
#
loop_
_entity.id
_entity.type
_entity.pdbx_description
1 polymer ?
#
loop_
_entity_poly.entity_id
_entity_poly.type
_entity_poly.pdbx_seq_one_letter_code
_entity_poly.pdbx_strand_id
1 'polypeptide(L)'
;MQIEELVPFWAKLTKEEQEELKNRILVQNVKKGTIIHNGSEDCTGLIIVEEGQLRAYTLSEDGKEITLYRMFQRDACLFAASCIMNNIQFEVIIEAREDSKVLTIPTSVYQNLIHTSLPVANFTNDLMASRFSDVMWVMEQILNKSVDVRLAALLSLIHISEP
;
A
#
# COMPACT_ATOMS: atom_id res chain seq x y z
N MET A 1 -12.94 14.61 8.78
CA MET A 1 -13.35 13.34 9.40
C MET A 1 -12.58 13.15 10.69
N GLN A 2 -13.18 12.54 11.69
CA GLN A 2 -12.50 12.37 12.98
C GLN A 2 -11.56 11.15 12.93
N ILE A 3 -10.48 11.20 13.70
CA ILE A 3 -9.49 10.10 13.76
C ILE A 3 -10.16 8.78 14.11
N GLU A 4 -11.14 8.83 14.99
CA GLU A 4 -11.91 7.68 15.46
C GLU A 4 -12.65 6.94 14.33
N GLU A 5 -13.03 7.66 13.28
CA GLU A 5 -13.73 7.10 12.12
C GLU A 5 -12.78 6.55 11.07
N LEU A 6 -11.54 7.04 11.04
CA LEU A 6 -10.54 6.69 10.04
C LEU A 6 -9.69 5.49 10.43
N VAL A 7 -9.37 5.35 11.71
CA VAL A 7 -8.53 4.25 12.20
C VAL A 7 -9.38 3.00 12.37
N PRO A 8 -9.17 1.96 11.54
CA PRO A 8 -10.08 0.80 11.49
C PRO A 8 -10.19 0.00 12.78
N PHE A 9 -9.17 0.04 13.63
CA PHE A 9 -9.13 -0.68 14.90
C PHE A 9 -9.41 0.21 16.12
N TRP A 10 -9.80 1.46 15.92
CA TRP A 10 -9.95 2.46 17.00
C TRP A 10 -10.83 1.99 18.15
N ALA A 11 -12.01 1.49 17.81
CA ALA A 11 -13.00 1.07 18.82
C ALA A 11 -12.53 -0.12 19.68
N LYS A 12 -11.53 -0.85 19.23
CA LYS A 12 -10.98 -2.02 19.92
C LYS A 12 -9.74 -1.70 20.75
N LEU A 13 -9.26 -0.45 20.68
CA LEU A 13 -8.14 0.01 21.49
C LEU A 13 -8.58 0.34 22.92
N THR A 14 -7.67 0.20 23.87
CA THR A 14 -7.85 0.71 25.22
C THR A 14 -7.83 2.24 25.21
N LYS A 15 -8.33 2.88 26.27
CA LYS A 15 -8.32 4.35 26.36
C LYS A 15 -6.90 4.91 26.35
N GLU A 16 -5.96 4.21 26.97
CA GLU A 16 -4.54 4.58 27.00
C GLU A 16 -3.93 4.53 25.62
N GLU A 17 -4.21 3.46 24.87
CA GLU A 17 -3.76 3.31 23.48
C GLU A 17 -4.36 4.38 22.56
N GLN A 18 -5.64 4.70 22.75
CA GLN A 18 -6.32 5.76 22.00
C GLN A 18 -5.69 7.14 22.27
N GLU A 19 -5.39 7.46 23.53
CA GLU A 19 -4.73 8.74 23.88
C GLU A 19 -3.32 8.82 23.30
N GLU A 20 -2.53 7.75 23.41
CA GLU A 20 -1.20 7.70 22.81
C GLU A 20 -1.28 7.91 21.29
N LEU A 21 -2.21 7.23 20.65
CA LEU A 21 -2.38 7.34 19.21
C LEU A 21 -2.80 8.75 18.79
N LYS A 22 -3.75 9.39 19.49
CA LYS A 22 -4.15 10.79 19.24
C LYS A 22 -2.98 11.75 19.30
N ASN A 23 -2.09 11.56 20.24
CA ASN A 23 -0.94 12.44 20.44
C ASN A 23 0.18 12.22 19.44
N ARG A 24 0.21 11.08 18.76
CA ARG A 24 1.32 10.68 17.90
C ARG A 24 0.96 10.62 16.41
N ILE A 25 -0.33 10.59 16.05
CA ILE A 25 -0.77 10.63 14.67
C ILE A 25 -0.35 11.94 14.01
N LEU A 26 0.18 11.83 12.81
CA LEU A 26 0.52 12.97 11.95
C LEU A 26 -0.54 13.10 10.86
N VAL A 27 -1.07 14.29 10.68
CA VAL A 27 -2.01 14.60 9.60
C VAL A 27 -1.29 15.49 8.59
N GLN A 28 -1.30 15.09 7.33
CA GLN A 28 -0.58 15.81 6.28
C GLN A 28 -1.48 16.01 5.06
N ASN A 29 -1.40 17.22 4.50
CA ASN A 29 -1.93 17.50 3.17
C ASN A 29 -0.79 17.37 2.17
N VAL A 30 -1.00 16.55 1.15
CA VAL A 30 -0.01 16.28 0.11
C VAL A 30 -0.57 16.63 -1.26
N LYS A 31 0.23 17.25 -2.07
CA LYS A 31 -0.13 17.64 -3.43
C LYS A 31 -0.01 16.47 -4.38
N LYS A 32 -0.83 16.47 -5.43
CA LYS A 32 -0.71 15.53 -6.54
C LYS A 32 0.74 15.42 -7.02
N GLY A 33 1.22 14.19 -7.18
CA GLY A 33 2.59 13.90 -7.61
C GLY A 33 3.61 13.79 -6.48
N THR A 34 3.23 14.10 -5.24
CA THR A 34 4.13 13.97 -4.10
C THR A 34 4.39 12.48 -3.79
N ILE A 35 5.66 12.13 -3.66
CA ILE A 35 6.07 10.81 -3.18
C ILE A 35 6.10 10.85 -1.66
N ILE A 36 5.24 10.04 -1.04
CA ILE A 36 5.06 9.99 0.41
C ILE A 36 6.01 8.97 1.04
N HIS A 37 6.30 7.90 0.31
CA HIS A 37 7.19 6.83 0.74
C HIS A 37 7.99 6.34 -0.47
N ASN A 38 9.29 6.21 -0.31
CA ASN A 38 10.22 5.87 -1.38
C ASN A 38 11.11 4.67 -1.02
N GLY A 39 10.52 3.49 -1.16
CA GLY A 39 11.26 2.24 -0.99
C GLY A 39 11.60 1.88 0.45
N SER A 40 12.51 0.92 0.60
CA SER A 40 12.82 0.29 1.89
C SER A 40 13.63 1.15 2.87
N GLU A 41 14.29 2.19 2.36
CA GLU A 41 15.08 3.09 3.21
C GLU A 41 14.20 4.09 3.96
N ASP A 42 12.98 4.31 3.48
CA ASP A 42 12.01 5.19 4.11
C ASP A 42 11.12 4.40 5.08
N CYS A 43 11.10 4.80 6.33
CA CYS A 43 10.25 4.20 7.35
C CYS A 43 9.20 5.20 7.83
N THR A 44 8.14 5.34 7.04
CA THR A 44 7.09 6.33 7.26
C THR A 44 6.12 5.92 8.36
N GLY A 45 5.66 4.69 8.34
CA GLY A 45 4.63 4.17 9.23
C GLY A 45 3.39 3.68 8.49
N LEU A 46 2.30 3.46 9.22
CA LEU A 46 1.03 3.11 8.61
C LEU A 46 0.34 4.38 8.09
N ILE A 47 0.09 4.42 6.79
CA ILE A 47 -0.61 5.54 6.14
C ILE A 47 -2.09 5.18 5.96
N ILE A 48 -2.99 6.07 6.34
CA ILE A 48 -4.43 5.95 6.12
C ILE A 48 -4.89 7.15 5.30
N VAL A 49 -5.64 6.90 4.23
CA VAL A 49 -6.16 7.96 3.36
C VAL A 49 -7.42 8.56 3.96
N GLU A 50 -7.39 9.85 4.29
CA GLU A 50 -8.59 10.59 4.71
C GLU A 50 -9.35 11.10 3.50
N GLU A 51 -8.66 11.71 2.55
CA GLU A 51 -9.21 12.23 1.29
C GLU A 51 -8.21 12.04 0.17
N GLY A 52 -8.69 11.87 -1.05
CA GLY A 52 -7.88 11.78 -2.24
C GLY A 52 -7.55 10.36 -2.66
N GLN A 53 -6.45 10.20 -3.35
CA GLN A 53 -6.02 8.92 -3.92
C GLN A 53 -4.51 8.77 -3.87
N LEU A 54 -4.06 7.62 -3.36
CA LEU A 54 -2.66 7.21 -3.43
C LEU A 54 -2.50 6.02 -4.37
N ARG A 55 -1.30 5.87 -4.89
CA ARG A 55 -0.89 4.73 -5.71
C ARG A 55 0.34 4.08 -5.11
N ALA A 56 0.29 2.76 -4.96
CA ALA A 56 1.46 1.95 -4.66
C ALA A 56 1.99 1.33 -5.95
N TYR A 57 3.25 1.55 -6.24
CA TYR A 57 3.88 1.00 -7.44
C TYR A 57 5.33 0.60 -7.18
N THR A 58 5.85 -0.21 -8.06
CA THR A 58 7.27 -0.59 -8.08
C THR A 58 7.87 -0.22 -9.43
N LEU A 59 9.19 -0.10 -9.49
CA LEU A 59 9.94 0.14 -10.72
C LEU A 59 10.58 -1.16 -11.19
N SER A 60 10.42 -1.48 -12.47
CA SER A 60 11.17 -2.55 -13.10
C SER A 60 12.63 -2.12 -13.34
N GLU A 61 13.48 -3.07 -13.69
CA GLU A 61 14.88 -2.79 -14.06
C GLU A 61 14.99 -1.80 -15.22
N ASP A 62 14.00 -1.81 -16.13
CA ASP A 62 13.92 -0.90 -17.27
C ASP A 62 13.35 0.49 -16.92
N GLY A 63 13.04 0.74 -15.64
CA GLY A 63 12.44 1.99 -15.19
C GLY A 63 10.93 2.11 -15.45
N LYS A 64 10.26 1.02 -15.83
CA LYS A 64 8.78 1.01 -15.98
C LYS A 64 8.11 0.92 -14.63
N GLU A 65 7.08 1.74 -14.46
CA GLU A 65 6.23 1.72 -13.28
C GLU A 65 5.19 0.61 -13.39
N ILE A 66 5.10 -0.22 -12.36
CA ILE A 66 4.08 -1.26 -12.24
C ILE A 66 3.21 -0.91 -11.04
N THR A 67 1.97 -0.49 -11.30
CA THR A 67 1.01 -0.20 -10.23
C THR A 67 0.57 -1.50 -9.57
N LEU A 68 0.81 -1.60 -8.27
CA LEU A 68 0.41 -2.75 -7.48
C LEU A 68 -1.05 -2.63 -7.04
N TYR A 69 -1.42 -1.47 -6.48
CA TYR A 69 -2.79 -1.15 -6.11
C TYR A 69 -2.96 0.35 -5.88
N ARG A 70 -4.22 0.76 -5.84
CA ARG A 70 -4.61 2.13 -5.52
C ARG A 70 -5.33 2.16 -4.18
N MET A 71 -5.19 3.27 -3.48
CA MET A 71 -5.81 3.49 -2.18
C MET A 71 -6.71 4.71 -2.25
N PHE A 72 -7.91 4.53 -1.77
CA PHE A 72 -8.95 5.56 -1.70
C PHE A 72 -9.26 5.88 -0.23
N GLN A 73 -10.26 6.71 -0.01
CA GLN A 73 -10.68 7.08 1.34
C GLN A 73 -10.86 5.85 2.25
N ARG A 74 -10.28 5.89 3.44
CA ARG A 74 -10.25 4.84 4.46
C ARG A 74 -9.33 3.65 4.18
N ASP A 75 -8.72 3.59 3.02
CA ASP A 75 -7.71 2.56 2.77
C ASP A 75 -6.42 2.85 3.54
N ALA A 76 -5.77 1.78 3.97
CA ALA A 76 -4.49 1.84 4.68
C ALA A 76 -3.36 1.25 3.87
N CYS A 77 -2.18 1.85 3.98
CA CYS A 77 -0.95 1.38 3.36
C CYS A 77 0.01 0.83 4.40
N LEU A 78 0.23 -0.47 4.37
CA LEU A 78 1.19 -1.15 5.24
C LEU A 78 2.62 -1.11 4.69
N PHE A 79 2.79 -1.02 3.39
CA PHE A 79 4.14 -1.01 2.78
C PHE A 79 4.97 0.22 3.17
N ALA A 80 4.33 1.32 3.55
CA ALA A 80 5.03 2.47 4.12
C ALA A 80 5.62 2.19 5.51
N ALA A 81 5.23 1.07 6.12
CA ALA A 81 5.75 0.56 7.38
C ALA A 81 6.58 -0.73 7.18
N SER A 82 7.10 -0.96 5.99
CA SER A 82 7.83 -2.18 5.63
C SER A 82 9.06 -2.45 6.50
N CYS A 83 9.64 -1.42 7.09
CA CYS A 83 10.74 -1.54 8.04
C CYS A 83 10.38 -2.30 9.33
N ILE A 84 9.09 -2.43 9.65
CA ILE A 84 8.58 -3.21 10.79
C ILE A 84 8.57 -4.71 10.45
N MET A 85 8.43 -5.01 9.17
CA MET A 85 8.31 -6.37 8.68
C MET A 85 9.67 -6.88 8.21
N ASN A 86 10.28 -7.73 9.02
CA ASN A 86 11.50 -8.42 8.64
C ASN A 86 11.21 -9.29 7.42
N ASN A 87 12.02 -9.22 6.38
CA ASN A 87 11.99 -10.05 5.17
C ASN A 87 11.20 -9.50 3.97
N ILE A 88 10.75 -8.26 3.96
CA ILE A 88 10.26 -7.65 2.72
C ILE A 88 11.47 -7.19 1.91
N GLN A 89 11.66 -7.80 0.75
CA GLN A 89 12.81 -7.57 -0.12
C GLN A 89 12.48 -6.75 -1.39
N PHE A 90 11.27 -6.25 -1.50
CA PHE A 90 10.89 -5.42 -2.65
C PHE A 90 10.59 -3.99 -2.21
N GLU A 91 10.92 -3.06 -3.07
CA GLU A 91 10.70 -1.64 -2.84
C GLU A 91 9.37 -1.19 -3.43
N VAL A 92 8.58 -0.54 -2.60
CA VAL A 92 7.29 0.03 -2.99
C VAL A 92 7.37 1.54 -2.85
N ILE A 93 6.91 2.25 -3.86
CA ILE A 93 6.81 3.69 -3.87
C ILE A 93 5.34 4.07 -3.71
N ILE A 94 5.05 5.02 -2.82
CA ILE A 94 3.70 5.54 -2.58
C ILE A 94 3.65 6.98 -3.05
N GLU A 95 2.76 7.26 -3.98
CA GLU A 95 2.58 8.55 -4.62
C GLU A 95 1.14 9.05 -4.52
N ALA A 96 0.95 10.33 -4.28
CA ALA A 96 -0.36 10.96 -4.35
C ALA A 96 -0.77 11.17 -5.82
N ARG A 97 -1.90 10.59 -6.21
CA ARG A 97 -2.45 10.72 -7.57
C ARG A 97 -3.34 11.94 -7.75
N GLU A 98 -3.77 12.52 -6.66
CA GLU A 98 -4.49 13.80 -6.57
C GLU A 98 -4.14 14.46 -5.25
N ASP A 99 -4.53 15.71 -5.07
CA ASP A 99 -4.36 16.39 -3.78
C ASP A 99 -5.05 15.56 -2.71
N SER A 100 -4.29 15.13 -1.70
CA SER A 100 -4.74 14.15 -0.73
C SER A 100 -4.47 14.60 0.69
N LYS A 101 -5.26 14.08 1.61
CA LYS A 101 -5.05 14.23 3.05
C LYS A 101 -4.86 12.85 3.65
N VAL A 102 -3.77 12.68 4.37
CA VAL A 102 -3.38 11.38 4.92
C VAL A 102 -3.09 11.48 6.41
N LEU A 103 -3.43 10.40 7.13
CA LEU A 103 -2.99 10.18 8.50
C LEU A 103 -1.82 9.22 8.46
N THR A 104 -0.79 9.51 9.25
CA THR A 104 0.35 8.61 9.42
C THR A 104 0.50 8.24 10.88
N ILE A 105 0.46 6.94 11.15
CA ILE A 105 0.83 6.40 12.46
C ILE A 105 2.33 6.08 12.39
N PRO A 106 3.16 6.78 13.17
CA PRO A 106 4.61 6.55 13.12
C PRO A 106 4.97 5.09 13.39
N THR A 107 6.04 4.63 12.76
CA THR A 107 6.51 3.25 12.84
C THR A 107 6.66 2.74 14.26
N SER A 108 7.27 3.54 15.15
CA SER A 108 7.50 3.15 16.55
C SER A 108 6.19 2.90 17.30
N VAL A 109 5.18 3.74 17.06
CA VAL A 109 3.85 3.61 17.68
C VAL A 109 3.14 2.38 17.14
N TYR A 110 3.12 2.22 15.83
CA TYR A 110 2.45 1.10 15.18
C TYR A 110 3.09 -0.24 15.57
N GLN A 111 4.40 -0.31 15.56
CA GLN A 111 5.15 -1.51 15.98
C GLN A 111 4.82 -1.90 17.42
N ASN A 112 4.77 -0.94 18.32
CA ASN A 112 4.39 -1.20 19.71
C ASN A 112 2.95 -1.72 19.81
N LEU A 113 2.01 -1.14 19.07
CA LEU A 113 0.62 -1.61 19.04
C LEU A 113 0.48 -3.02 18.47
N ILE A 114 1.26 -3.39 17.47
CA ILE A 114 1.26 -4.77 16.94
C ILE A 114 1.62 -5.77 18.03
N HIS A 115 2.57 -5.44 18.90
CA HIS A 115 3.02 -6.33 19.96
C HIS A 115 2.13 -6.34 21.20
N THR A 116 1.42 -5.25 21.48
CA THR A 116 0.64 -5.08 22.71
C THR A 116 -0.86 -5.22 22.52
N SER A 117 -1.35 -5.07 21.30
CA SER A 117 -2.79 -5.08 20.98
C SER A 117 -3.12 -6.17 19.98
N LEU A 118 -3.86 -7.19 20.44
CA LEU A 118 -4.34 -8.24 19.55
C LEU A 118 -5.22 -7.72 18.39
N PRO A 119 -6.14 -6.77 18.61
CA PRO A 119 -6.90 -6.17 17.50
C PRO A 119 -6.03 -5.52 16.42
N VAL A 120 -4.94 -4.86 16.78
CA VAL A 120 -4.01 -4.27 15.83
C VAL A 120 -3.22 -5.34 15.08
N ALA A 121 -2.77 -6.38 15.76
CA ALA A 121 -2.10 -7.51 15.14
C ALA A 121 -3.01 -8.22 14.13
N ASN A 122 -4.27 -8.46 14.50
CA ASN A 122 -5.26 -9.07 13.60
C ASN A 122 -5.55 -8.19 12.38
N PHE A 123 -5.74 -6.89 12.59
CA PHE A 123 -5.90 -5.92 11.49
C PHE A 123 -4.69 -5.97 10.54
N THR A 124 -3.50 -5.99 11.08
CA THR A 124 -2.25 -6.04 10.30
C THR A 124 -2.18 -7.32 9.45
N ASN A 125 -2.51 -8.47 10.03
CA ASN A 125 -2.53 -9.74 9.31
C ASN A 125 -3.56 -9.74 8.18
N ASP A 126 -4.78 -9.25 8.45
CA ASP A 126 -5.83 -9.16 7.45
C ASP A 126 -5.45 -8.21 6.29
N LEU A 127 -4.84 -7.08 6.63
CA LEU A 127 -4.37 -6.12 5.64
C LEU A 127 -3.23 -6.71 4.78
N MET A 128 -2.29 -7.42 5.41
CA MET A 128 -1.22 -8.12 4.68
C MET A 128 -1.76 -9.16 3.73
N ALA A 129 -2.71 -9.97 4.16
CA ALA A 129 -3.34 -11.00 3.33
C ALA A 129 -4.06 -10.36 2.13
N SER A 130 -4.79 -9.28 2.36
CA SER A 130 -5.49 -8.54 1.31
C SER A 130 -4.51 -7.96 0.28
N ARG A 131 -3.44 -7.33 0.74
CA ARG A 131 -2.42 -6.74 -0.14
C ARG A 131 -1.60 -7.78 -0.88
N PHE A 132 -1.31 -8.89 -0.24
CA PHE A 132 -0.68 -10.04 -0.90
C PHE A 132 -1.56 -10.55 -2.04
N SER A 133 -2.86 -10.69 -1.82
CA SER A 133 -3.82 -11.10 -2.85
C SER A 133 -3.85 -10.11 -4.01
N ASP A 134 -3.88 -8.79 -3.74
CA ASP A 134 -3.86 -7.75 -4.77
C ASP A 134 -2.58 -7.83 -5.63
N VAL A 135 -1.43 -7.97 -5.00
CA VAL A 135 -0.14 -8.07 -5.69
C VAL A 135 -0.04 -9.35 -6.51
N MET A 136 -0.50 -10.48 -5.97
CA MET A 136 -0.52 -11.76 -6.69
C MET A 136 -1.44 -11.70 -7.91
N TRP A 137 -2.58 -11.04 -7.79
CA TRP A 137 -3.47 -10.83 -8.92
C TRP A 137 -2.79 -10.01 -10.04
N VAL A 138 -2.10 -8.93 -9.68
CA VAL A 138 -1.34 -8.12 -10.65
C VAL A 138 -0.26 -8.94 -11.34
N MET A 139 0.49 -9.75 -10.58
CA MET A 139 1.51 -10.63 -11.14
C MET A 139 0.91 -11.65 -12.10
N GLU A 140 -0.21 -12.24 -11.76
CA GLU A 140 -0.93 -13.19 -12.63
C GLU A 140 -1.36 -12.52 -13.93
N GLN A 141 -1.89 -11.29 -13.87
CA GLN A 141 -2.26 -10.52 -15.07
C GLN A 141 -1.04 -10.24 -15.96
N ILE A 142 0.07 -9.85 -15.38
CA ILE A 142 1.32 -9.58 -16.12
C ILE A 142 1.83 -10.83 -16.82
N LEU A 143 1.86 -11.97 -16.11
CA LEU A 143 2.31 -13.24 -16.68
C LEU A 143 1.38 -13.74 -17.77
N ASN A 144 0.08 -13.73 -17.54
CA ASN A 144 -0.92 -14.14 -18.52
C ASN A 144 -0.94 -13.22 -19.74
N LYS A 145 -0.88 -11.90 -19.53
CA LYS A 145 -0.82 -10.92 -20.62
C LYS A 145 0.44 -11.10 -21.47
N SER A 146 1.56 -11.43 -20.87
CA SER A 146 2.80 -11.73 -21.58
C SER A 146 2.66 -12.97 -22.46
N VAL A 147 2.02 -14.04 -21.98
CA VAL A 147 1.72 -15.26 -22.75
C VAL A 147 0.72 -14.96 -23.87
N ASP A 148 -0.35 -14.22 -23.56
CA ASP A 148 -1.38 -13.85 -24.53
C ASP A 148 -0.80 -12.99 -25.66
N VAL A 149 0.07 -12.05 -25.36
CA VAL A 149 0.74 -11.23 -26.36
C VAL A 149 1.66 -12.08 -27.24
N ARG A 150 2.40 -13.04 -26.68
CA ARG A 150 3.24 -13.97 -27.42
C ARG A 150 2.40 -14.87 -28.31
N LEU A 151 1.30 -15.39 -27.79
CA LEU A 151 0.37 -16.24 -28.54
C LEU A 151 -0.28 -15.45 -29.68
N ALA A 152 -0.76 -14.23 -29.40
CA ALA A 152 -1.33 -13.35 -30.41
C ALA A 152 -0.34 -12.99 -31.53
N ALA A 153 0.90 -12.71 -31.18
CA ALA A 153 1.96 -12.46 -32.16
C ALA A 153 2.23 -13.69 -33.02
N LEU A 154 2.27 -14.88 -32.44
CA LEU A 154 2.43 -16.14 -33.18
C LEU A 154 1.26 -16.40 -34.11
N LEU A 155 0.04 -16.22 -33.64
CA LEU A 155 -1.19 -16.38 -34.44
C LEU A 155 -1.25 -15.37 -35.59
N SER A 156 -0.83 -14.12 -35.35
CA SER A 156 -0.72 -13.11 -36.41
C SER A 156 0.27 -13.50 -37.50
N LEU A 157 1.41 -14.06 -37.14
CA LEU A 157 2.41 -14.55 -38.09
C LEU A 157 1.85 -15.71 -38.92
N ILE A 158 1.11 -16.61 -38.31
CA ILE A 158 0.45 -17.73 -39.00
C ILE A 158 -0.60 -17.18 -39.98
N HIS A 159 -1.42 -16.24 -39.60
CA HIS A 159 -2.42 -15.62 -40.46
C HIS A 159 -1.82 -14.83 -41.64
N ILE A 160 -0.69 -14.15 -41.43
CA ILE A 160 0.00 -13.42 -42.47
C ILE A 160 0.66 -14.39 -43.51
N SER A 161 1.03 -15.54 -43.08
CA SER A 161 1.67 -16.55 -43.92
C SER A 161 0.69 -17.49 -44.65
N GLU A 162 -0.60 -17.43 -44.34
CA GLU A 162 -1.65 -18.13 -45.08
C GLU A 162 -2.09 -17.32 -46.29
N PRO A 163 -2.09 -17.91 -47.51
CA PRO A 163 -2.58 -17.21 -48.70
C PRO A 163 -4.08 -16.96 -48.70
#